data_0a64b1a564cf7996ca2e8f86c91fdf67
#
_entry.id   0a64b1a564cf7996ca2e8f86c91fdf67
#
_cell.length_a   1.000
_cell.length_b   1.000
_cell.length_c   1.000
_cell.angle_alpha   90.00
_cell.angle_beta   90.00
_cell.angle_gamma   90.00
#
_symmetry.space_group_name_H-M   'P 1'
#
loop_
_entity.id
_entity.type
_entity.pdbx_description
1 polymer ?
#
loop_
_entity_poly.entity_id
_entity_poly.type
_entity_poly.pdbx_seq_one_letter_code
_entity_poly.pdbx_strand_id
1 'polypeptide(L)'
;MYIHKCNNLTLGVISAVITIAVFGFTLPNQVMGQNNGTEQQNQTDFTGFHSNIEQIKGHIEKAEYNKFHNDTSLTLAHTLHPIDEVLSLVTIPLSSADKNLNDTYFKDLNELAALASNNDTTLDEFENKGKSSIDLSNQVITTVIPSTILNTPEHNISVIKDLLNTAAAEYKEGVAGGNITSELEYQDGSAFVNRADSLFNNTQNVSNDISVITMLLTDFANLTDSFQNLKDQAVVDQIIQKITNGLNTNGTSTTAEGAADTQTSQDFIATIRGLLNDVVTAYQSNDKIKAKELATAAYLDNFEYIEAPIGKALSEKGESLLREKLREQIDGNASVDEIRQNIADINKVLDDSVTYLQSNPQ
;
A
#
# COMPACT_ATOMS: atom_id res chain seq x y z
N MET A 1 -14.73 4.08 -61.84
CA MET A 1 -15.70 4.97 -61.21
C MET A 1 -16.42 4.15 -60.15
N TYR A 2 -15.84 4.09 -58.92
CA TYR A 2 -16.49 3.52 -57.76
C TYR A 2 -16.14 4.40 -56.56
N ILE A 3 -17.15 5.04 -55.99
CA ILE A 3 -17.08 5.97 -54.88
C ILE A 3 -17.23 5.11 -53.61
N HIS A 4 -16.21 5.10 -52.73
CA HIS A 4 -16.35 4.54 -51.41
C HIS A 4 -16.68 5.68 -50.43
N LYS A 5 -17.84 5.54 -49.80
CA LYS A 5 -18.33 6.39 -48.71
C LYS A 5 -17.48 6.16 -47.45
N CYS A 6 -16.89 7.21 -46.93
CA CYS A 6 -16.39 7.25 -45.56
C CYS A 6 -17.55 7.41 -44.58
N ASN A 7 -17.71 6.46 -43.68
CA ASN A 7 -18.57 6.61 -42.50
C ASN A 7 -17.80 7.31 -41.40
N ASN A 8 -18.25 8.49 -41.05
CA ASN A 8 -17.81 9.22 -39.84
C ASN A 8 -18.39 8.53 -38.61
N LEU A 9 -17.53 7.95 -37.76
CA LEU A 9 -17.87 7.54 -36.40
C LEU A 9 -17.59 8.77 -35.50
N THR A 10 -18.65 9.40 -35.04
CA THR A 10 -18.58 10.44 -34.00
C THR A 10 -18.38 9.77 -32.65
N LEU A 11 -17.18 9.94 -32.06
CA LEU A 11 -16.93 9.60 -30.66
C LEU A 11 -17.61 10.68 -29.79
N GLY A 12 -18.63 10.28 -29.04
CA GLY A 12 -19.25 11.14 -28.05
C GLY A 12 -18.37 11.26 -26.81
N VAL A 13 -17.85 12.45 -26.56
CA VAL A 13 -17.20 12.81 -25.30
C VAL A 13 -18.27 12.99 -24.25
N ILE A 14 -18.36 12.11 -23.27
CA ILE A 14 -19.21 12.27 -22.09
C ILE A 14 -18.43 13.13 -21.10
N SER A 15 -18.73 14.43 -21.07
CA SER A 15 -18.27 15.35 -20.03
C SER A 15 -19.15 15.13 -18.78
N ALA A 16 -18.63 14.47 -17.77
CA ALA A 16 -19.22 14.44 -16.45
C ALA A 16 -18.88 15.73 -15.72
N VAL A 17 -19.84 16.64 -15.63
CA VAL A 17 -19.75 17.85 -14.78
C VAL A 17 -20.12 17.44 -13.36
N ILE A 18 -19.13 17.35 -12.47
CA ILE A 18 -19.39 17.17 -11.03
C ILE A 18 -19.68 18.54 -10.42
N THR A 19 -20.94 18.79 -10.08
CA THR A 19 -21.36 19.96 -9.33
C THR A 19 -21.21 19.69 -7.84
N ILE A 20 -20.24 20.31 -7.19
CA ILE A 20 -20.05 20.25 -5.74
C ILE A 20 -21.03 21.24 -5.09
N ALA A 21 -22.05 20.72 -4.42
CA ALA A 21 -22.94 21.50 -3.57
C ALA A 21 -22.32 21.62 -2.16
N VAL A 22 -21.90 22.83 -1.81
CA VAL A 22 -21.46 23.16 -0.45
C VAL A 22 -22.69 23.36 0.44
N PHE A 23 -22.98 22.41 1.33
CA PHE A 23 -23.92 22.61 2.42
C PHE A 23 -23.18 22.98 3.70
N GLY A 24 -23.34 24.23 4.12
CA GLY A 24 -22.90 24.67 5.45
C GLY A 24 -23.80 24.09 6.54
N PHE A 25 -23.24 23.30 7.45
CA PHE A 25 -23.90 22.89 8.67
C PHE A 25 -23.30 23.65 9.87
N THR A 26 -24.15 24.44 10.54
CA THR A 26 -23.88 25.00 11.86
C THR A 26 -24.15 23.91 12.91
N LEU A 27 -23.14 23.61 13.73
CA LEU A 27 -23.25 22.69 14.85
C LEU A 27 -23.94 23.37 16.06
N PRO A 28 -24.88 22.72 16.75
CA PRO A 28 -25.36 23.19 18.04
C PRO A 28 -24.40 22.80 19.17
N ASN A 29 -24.13 23.76 20.06
CA ASN A 29 -23.43 23.55 21.33
C ASN A 29 -24.12 22.47 22.17
N GLN A 30 -23.43 21.39 22.49
CA GLN A 30 -23.84 20.44 23.52
C GLN A 30 -22.90 20.52 24.73
N VAL A 31 -23.55 20.56 25.86
CA VAL A 31 -22.98 20.73 27.21
C VAL A 31 -22.19 19.48 27.63
N MET A 32 -21.05 19.70 28.25
CA MET A 32 -20.17 18.69 28.86
C MET A 32 -20.87 17.82 29.90
N GLY A 33 -20.90 16.52 29.66
CA GLY A 33 -21.07 15.50 30.69
C GLY A 33 -19.74 14.77 30.86
N GLN A 34 -19.14 14.84 32.05
CA GLN A 34 -17.94 14.06 32.39
C GLN A 34 -18.27 12.58 32.37
N ASN A 35 -17.64 11.84 31.46
CA ASN A 35 -17.52 10.39 31.55
C ASN A 35 -16.04 10.03 31.46
N ASN A 36 -15.50 9.46 32.54
CA ASN A 36 -14.18 8.83 32.59
C ASN A 36 -14.21 7.54 31.75
N GLY A 37 -14.06 7.69 30.44
CA GLY A 37 -13.69 6.62 29.53
C GLY A 37 -12.25 6.87 29.11
N THR A 38 -11.39 5.89 29.30
CA THR A 38 -10.05 5.86 28.70
C THR A 38 -10.18 6.07 27.21
N GLU A 39 -9.87 7.28 26.73
CA GLU A 39 -9.65 7.55 25.33
C GLU A 39 -8.45 6.68 24.90
N GLN A 40 -8.69 5.57 24.20
CA GLN A 40 -7.70 5.02 23.31
C GLN A 40 -7.50 6.10 22.22
N GLN A 41 -6.50 6.94 22.41
CA GLN A 41 -5.97 7.73 21.32
C GLN A 41 -5.52 6.72 20.26
N ASN A 42 -6.17 6.73 19.09
CA ASN A 42 -5.65 6.08 17.91
C ASN A 42 -4.26 6.70 17.65
N GLN A 43 -3.22 6.00 18.06
CA GLN A 43 -1.85 6.42 17.82
C GLN A 43 -1.63 6.22 16.32
N THR A 44 -1.24 7.28 15.62
CA THR A 44 -0.92 7.19 14.19
C THR A 44 0.20 6.17 14.01
N ASP A 45 -0.03 5.17 13.17
CA ASP A 45 1.04 4.27 12.74
C ASP A 45 1.96 5.01 11.77
N PHE A 46 3.06 5.54 12.30
CA PHE A 46 4.03 6.27 11.48
C PHE A 46 4.84 5.35 10.57
N THR A 47 4.99 4.07 10.91
CA THR A 47 5.70 3.10 10.07
C THR A 47 4.91 2.79 8.81
N GLY A 48 3.66 2.34 8.95
CA GLY A 48 2.78 2.07 7.81
C GLY A 48 2.52 3.33 6.99
N PHE A 49 2.31 4.49 7.63
CA PHE A 49 2.17 5.75 6.89
C PHE A 49 3.40 6.07 6.02
N HIS A 50 4.62 5.92 6.57
CA HIS A 50 5.86 6.18 5.82
C HIS A 50 6.05 5.17 4.69
N SER A 51 5.85 3.89 4.99
CA SER A 51 5.92 2.81 4.00
C SER A 51 4.96 3.06 2.83
N ASN A 52 3.71 3.40 3.10
CA ASN A 52 2.71 3.70 2.08
C ASN A 52 3.13 4.91 1.20
N ILE A 53 3.75 5.94 1.77
CA ILE A 53 4.29 7.04 0.95
C ILE A 53 5.49 6.59 0.11
N GLU A 54 6.35 5.72 0.63
CA GLU A 54 7.46 5.15 -0.13
C GLU A 54 6.97 4.23 -1.26
N GLN A 55 5.87 3.47 -1.06
CA GLN A 55 5.20 2.72 -2.12
C GLN A 55 4.69 3.65 -3.23
N ILE A 56 3.99 4.75 -2.88
CA ILE A 56 3.56 5.76 -3.86
C ILE A 56 4.75 6.28 -4.68
N LYS A 57 5.89 6.55 -4.03
CA LYS A 57 7.11 6.98 -4.74
C LYS A 57 7.63 5.89 -5.68
N GLY A 58 7.58 4.61 -5.27
CA GLY A 58 7.95 3.47 -6.10
C GLY A 58 7.09 3.35 -7.36
N HIS A 59 5.78 3.51 -7.23
CA HIS A 59 4.87 3.54 -8.38
C HIS A 59 5.17 4.71 -9.33
N ILE A 60 5.48 5.90 -8.81
CA ILE A 60 5.86 7.06 -9.65
C ILE A 60 7.12 6.73 -10.46
N GLU A 61 8.14 6.15 -9.82
CA GLU A 61 9.39 5.72 -10.48
C GLU A 61 9.13 4.68 -11.59
N LYS A 62 8.21 3.74 -11.36
CA LYS A 62 7.83 2.75 -12.38
C LYS A 62 6.98 3.36 -13.51
N ALA A 63 6.13 4.31 -13.20
CA ALA A 63 5.43 5.06 -14.23
C ALA A 63 6.40 5.82 -15.15
N GLU A 64 7.44 6.46 -14.60
CA GLU A 64 8.51 7.11 -15.38
C GLU A 64 9.28 6.10 -16.23
N TYR A 65 9.67 4.96 -15.65
CA TYR A 65 10.33 3.87 -16.37
C TYR A 65 9.49 3.39 -17.57
N ASN A 66 8.21 3.13 -17.38
CA ASN A 66 7.32 2.67 -18.44
C ASN A 66 7.05 3.75 -19.49
N LYS A 67 6.94 5.02 -19.10
CA LYS A 67 6.84 6.16 -20.03
C LYS A 67 8.07 6.23 -20.93
N PHE A 68 9.27 6.09 -20.35
CA PHE A 68 10.52 6.03 -21.12
C PHE A 68 10.54 4.89 -22.14
N HIS A 69 9.99 3.74 -21.77
CA HIS A 69 9.89 2.55 -22.65
C HIS A 69 8.67 2.56 -23.59
N ASN A 70 7.88 3.64 -23.60
CA ASN A 70 6.66 3.81 -24.39
C ASN A 70 5.58 2.76 -24.04
N ASP A 71 5.56 2.22 -22.85
CA ASP A 71 4.46 1.39 -22.35
C ASP A 71 3.41 2.27 -21.67
N THR A 72 2.45 2.74 -22.48
CA THR A 72 1.38 3.63 -22.00
C THR A 72 0.45 2.92 -21.01
N SER A 73 0.25 1.62 -21.16
CA SER A 73 -0.63 0.85 -20.27
C SER A 73 -0.07 0.76 -18.87
N LEU A 74 1.18 0.32 -18.74
CA LEU A 74 1.86 0.24 -17.45
C LEU A 74 2.16 1.64 -16.87
N THR A 75 2.47 2.64 -17.69
CA THR A 75 2.59 4.03 -17.25
C THR A 75 1.32 4.48 -16.53
N LEU A 76 0.15 4.26 -17.15
CA LEU A 76 -1.13 4.63 -16.56
C LEU A 76 -1.45 3.80 -15.32
N ALA A 77 -1.24 2.48 -15.37
CA ALA A 77 -1.51 1.58 -14.25
C ALA A 77 -0.74 2.01 -12.99
N HIS A 78 0.57 2.24 -13.09
CA HIS A 78 1.38 2.69 -11.95
C HIS A 78 1.01 4.09 -11.43
N THR A 79 0.38 4.96 -12.23
CA THR A 79 -0.12 6.26 -11.71
C THR A 79 -1.49 6.14 -11.05
N LEU A 80 -2.29 5.13 -11.41
CA LEU A 80 -3.60 4.89 -10.80
C LEU A 80 -3.52 4.03 -9.54
N HIS A 81 -2.63 3.04 -9.48
CA HIS A 81 -2.46 2.14 -8.33
C HIS A 81 -2.35 2.89 -6.99
N PRO A 82 -1.45 3.89 -6.83
CA PRO A 82 -1.39 4.66 -5.59
C PRO A 82 -2.69 5.37 -5.24
N ILE A 83 -3.45 5.85 -6.23
CA ILE A 83 -4.71 6.57 -6.02
C ILE A 83 -5.80 5.59 -5.55
N ASP A 84 -5.87 4.43 -6.19
CA ASP A 84 -6.93 3.47 -5.96
C ASP A 84 -6.69 2.63 -4.69
N GLU A 85 -5.44 2.36 -4.33
CA GLU A 85 -5.10 1.42 -3.27
C GLU A 85 -4.45 2.07 -2.06
N VAL A 86 -3.41 2.89 -2.24
CA VAL A 86 -2.57 3.37 -1.15
C VAL A 86 -3.07 4.69 -0.55
N LEU A 87 -3.59 5.61 -1.38
CA LEU A 87 -3.93 6.98 -0.95
C LEU A 87 -4.94 7.02 0.20
N SER A 88 -5.86 6.06 0.26
CA SER A 88 -6.83 5.96 1.35
C SER A 88 -6.19 5.74 2.72
N LEU A 89 -5.05 5.03 2.78
CA LEU A 89 -4.31 4.73 4.02
C LEU A 89 -3.59 5.97 4.58
N VAL A 90 -3.22 6.91 3.72
CA VAL A 90 -2.47 8.12 4.12
C VAL A 90 -3.36 9.35 4.30
N THR A 91 -4.59 9.33 3.79
CA THR A 91 -5.49 10.50 3.77
C THR A 91 -5.83 11.01 5.18
N ILE A 92 -6.17 10.14 6.13
CA ILE A 92 -6.60 10.57 7.47
C ILE A 92 -5.43 11.14 8.28
N PRO A 93 -4.27 10.49 8.40
CA PRO A 93 -3.12 11.08 9.07
C PRO A 93 -2.70 12.42 8.45
N LEU A 94 -2.65 12.49 7.12
CA LEU A 94 -2.23 13.70 6.41
C LEU A 94 -3.24 14.84 6.58
N SER A 95 -4.54 14.58 6.39
CA SER A 95 -5.58 15.61 6.55
C SER A 95 -5.70 16.14 7.98
N SER A 96 -5.37 15.29 8.96
CA SER A 96 -5.32 15.67 10.38
C SER A 96 -4.12 16.58 10.69
N ALA A 97 -2.99 16.36 10.00
CA ALA A 97 -1.79 17.17 10.14
C ALA A 97 -1.89 18.47 9.32
N ASP A 98 -2.28 18.37 8.06
CA ASP A 98 -2.47 19.50 7.12
C ASP A 98 -3.48 19.16 6.03
N LYS A 99 -4.72 19.64 6.21
CA LYS A 99 -5.79 19.42 5.21
C LYS A 99 -5.45 19.99 3.83
N ASN A 100 -4.79 21.14 3.77
CA ASN A 100 -4.48 21.78 2.47
C ASN A 100 -3.41 20.97 1.73
N LEU A 101 -2.44 20.44 2.44
CA LEU A 101 -1.42 19.55 1.87
C LEU A 101 -2.06 18.26 1.38
N ASN A 102 -3.00 17.67 2.14
CA ASN A 102 -3.76 16.50 1.70
C ASN A 102 -4.50 16.77 0.38
N ASP A 103 -5.25 17.86 0.30
CA ASP A 103 -5.99 18.23 -0.91
C ASP A 103 -5.03 18.48 -2.10
N THR A 104 -3.86 19.06 -1.82
CA THR A 104 -2.81 19.30 -2.82
C THR A 104 -2.19 18.00 -3.29
N TYR A 105 -1.88 17.08 -2.39
CA TYR A 105 -1.27 15.79 -2.71
C TYR A 105 -2.20 14.91 -3.55
N PHE A 106 -3.48 14.82 -3.15
CA PHE A 106 -4.50 14.14 -3.94
C PHE A 106 -4.61 14.69 -5.37
N LYS A 107 -4.66 16.03 -5.49
CA LYS A 107 -4.72 16.71 -6.80
C LYS A 107 -3.46 16.43 -7.62
N ASP A 108 -2.28 16.44 -6.99
CA ASP A 108 -0.99 16.24 -7.65
C ASP A 108 -0.87 14.85 -8.28
N LEU A 109 -1.26 13.79 -7.56
CA LEU A 109 -1.27 12.42 -8.07
C LEU A 109 -2.28 12.25 -9.22
N ASN A 110 -3.46 12.86 -9.12
CA ASN A 110 -4.43 12.84 -10.22
C ASN A 110 -3.93 13.59 -11.47
N GLU A 111 -3.19 14.67 -11.31
CA GLU A 111 -2.55 15.37 -12.43
C GLU A 111 -1.49 14.51 -13.10
N LEU A 112 -0.69 13.75 -12.33
CA LEU A 112 0.27 12.80 -12.88
C LEU A 112 -0.44 11.69 -13.68
N ALA A 113 -1.53 11.13 -13.15
CA ALA A 113 -2.35 10.14 -13.86
C ALA A 113 -2.98 10.72 -15.15
N ALA A 114 -3.41 11.98 -15.12
CA ALA A 114 -3.91 12.67 -16.31
C ALA A 114 -2.82 12.82 -17.39
N LEU A 115 -1.58 13.13 -17.00
CA LEU A 115 -0.44 13.17 -17.92
C LEU A 115 -0.10 11.78 -18.47
N ALA A 116 -0.20 10.73 -17.66
CA ALA A 116 0.00 9.34 -18.11
C ALA A 116 -1.02 8.92 -19.17
N SER A 117 -2.27 9.35 -19.03
CA SER A 117 -3.36 9.03 -19.97
C SER A 117 -3.33 9.87 -21.26
N ASN A 118 -2.57 10.98 -21.31
CA ASN A 118 -2.48 11.84 -22.47
C ASN A 118 -1.33 11.41 -23.37
N ASN A 119 -1.66 10.97 -24.59
CA ASN A 119 -0.68 10.53 -25.60
C ASN A 119 0.25 11.66 -26.08
N ASP A 120 -0.14 12.92 -25.95
CA ASP A 120 0.66 14.08 -26.36
C ASP A 120 1.67 14.52 -25.27
N THR A 121 1.59 13.96 -24.05
CA THR A 121 2.52 14.23 -22.96
C THR A 121 3.92 13.74 -23.32
N THR A 122 4.89 14.67 -23.35
CA THR A 122 6.29 14.35 -23.61
C THR A 122 6.91 13.62 -22.39
N LEU A 123 8.03 12.92 -22.63
CA LEU A 123 8.79 12.27 -21.54
C LEU A 123 9.27 13.31 -20.53
N ASP A 124 9.89 14.41 -21.01
CA ASP A 124 10.40 15.47 -20.12
C ASP A 124 9.31 16.11 -19.25
N GLU A 125 8.10 16.29 -19.78
CA GLU A 125 6.95 16.81 -19.03
C GLU A 125 6.51 15.82 -17.94
N PHE A 126 6.46 14.53 -18.28
CA PHE A 126 6.06 13.47 -17.34
C PHE A 126 7.10 13.32 -16.21
N GLU A 127 8.38 13.23 -16.54
CA GLU A 127 9.48 13.11 -15.57
C GLU A 127 9.55 14.34 -14.64
N ASN A 128 9.37 15.56 -15.17
CA ASN A 128 9.32 16.76 -14.33
C ASN A 128 8.15 16.74 -13.34
N LYS A 129 6.99 16.25 -13.77
CA LYS A 129 5.84 16.06 -12.89
C LYS A 129 6.10 14.97 -11.86
N GLY A 130 6.61 13.80 -12.25
CA GLY A 130 6.96 12.71 -11.35
C GLY A 130 7.94 13.15 -10.28
N LYS A 131 9.00 13.84 -10.66
CA LYS A 131 9.94 14.41 -9.70
C LYS A 131 9.27 15.37 -8.71
N SER A 132 8.40 16.27 -9.17
CA SER A 132 7.68 17.18 -8.28
C SER A 132 6.73 16.44 -7.34
N SER A 133 6.13 15.35 -7.79
CA SER A 133 5.25 14.49 -6.98
C SER A 133 6.05 13.72 -5.91
N ILE A 134 7.27 13.26 -6.23
CA ILE A 134 8.20 12.67 -5.25
C ILE A 134 8.64 13.71 -4.21
N ASP A 135 8.96 14.94 -4.63
CA ASP A 135 9.31 16.01 -3.71
C ASP A 135 8.15 16.37 -2.78
N LEU A 136 6.92 16.37 -3.29
CA LEU A 136 5.70 16.57 -2.50
C LEU A 136 5.45 15.41 -1.52
N SER A 137 5.72 14.16 -1.94
CA SER A 137 5.67 12.98 -1.07
C SER A 137 6.64 13.11 0.12
N ASN A 138 7.85 13.62 -0.10
CA ASN A 138 8.80 13.89 0.97
C ASN A 138 8.28 14.98 1.94
N GLN A 139 7.59 16.00 1.42
CA GLN A 139 6.95 17.00 2.27
C GLN A 139 5.82 16.38 3.10
N VAL A 140 5.03 15.49 2.53
CA VAL A 140 3.96 14.75 3.23
C VAL A 140 4.53 13.95 4.40
N ILE A 141 5.61 13.20 4.20
CA ILE A 141 6.30 12.45 5.26
C ILE A 141 6.70 13.39 6.41
N THR A 142 7.41 14.47 6.09
CA THR A 142 7.94 15.40 7.10
C THR A 142 6.87 16.23 7.81
N THR A 143 5.68 16.36 7.21
CA THR A 143 4.53 17.05 7.83
C THR A 143 3.83 16.17 8.86
N VAL A 144 3.68 14.88 8.58
CA VAL A 144 2.93 13.96 9.44
C VAL A 144 3.82 13.34 10.51
N ILE A 145 5.05 12.97 10.17
CA ILE A 145 5.93 12.25 11.09
C ILE A 145 6.84 13.23 11.85
N PRO A 146 6.78 13.26 13.21
CA PRO A 146 7.69 14.08 13.99
C PRO A 146 9.15 13.76 13.69
N SER A 147 9.99 14.79 13.58
CA SER A 147 11.42 14.62 13.29
C SER A 147 12.16 13.77 14.33
N THR A 148 11.66 13.73 15.57
CA THR A 148 12.17 12.87 16.65
C THR A 148 11.94 11.37 16.40
N ILE A 149 11.04 11.01 15.49
CA ILE A 149 10.77 9.65 15.04
C ILE A 149 11.43 9.42 13.68
N LEU A 150 11.12 10.29 12.71
CA LEU A 150 11.58 10.17 11.33
C LEU A 150 13.11 10.00 11.20
N ASN A 151 13.87 10.68 12.06
CA ASN A 151 15.33 10.65 12.01
C ASN A 151 15.97 9.51 12.84
N THR A 152 15.17 8.57 13.36
CA THR A 152 15.69 7.42 14.10
C THR A 152 16.01 6.26 13.18
N PRO A 153 17.13 5.54 13.40
CA PRO A 153 17.42 4.31 12.65
C PRO A 153 16.31 3.26 12.82
N GLU A 154 15.74 3.15 14.00
CA GLU A 154 14.71 2.18 14.35
C GLU A 154 13.45 2.37 13.51
N HIS A 155 13.01 3.62 13.31
CA HIS A 155 11.87 3.94 12.45
C HIS A 155 12.16 3.53 10.99
N ASN A 156 13.31 3.95 10.45
CA ASN A 156 13.67 3.63 9.08
C ASN A 156 13.85 2.13 8.87
N ILE A 157 14.41 1.41 9.84
CA ILE A 157 14.52 -0.05 9.82
C ILE A 157 13.12 -0.70 9.76
N SER A 158 12.17 -0.18 10.52
CA SER A 158 10.78 -0.68 10.49
C SER A 158 10.13 -0.46 9.12
N VAL A 159 10.30 0.72 8.52
CA VAL A 159 9.81 1.02 7.17
C VAL A 159 10.48 0.15 6.11
N ILE A 160 11.79 -0.08 6.19
CA ILE A 160 12.52 -0.97 5.28
C ILE A 160 11.93 -2.38 5.32
N LYS A 161 11.66 -2.91 6.51
CA LYS A 161 11.09 -4.25 6.67
C LYS A 161 9.69 -4.36 6.09
N ASP A 162 8.88 -3.35 6.30
CA ASP A 162 7.52 -3.27 5.77
C ASP A 162 7.54 -3.26 4.24
N LEU A 163 8.36 -2.41 3.63
CA LEU A 163 8.56 -2.38 2.17
C LEU A 163 9.05 -3.72 1.61
N LEU A 164 9.95 -4.41 2.30
CA LEU A 164 10.46 -5.71 1.86
C LEU A 164 9.39 -6.81 1.96
N ASN A 165 8.53 -6.75 2.97
CA ASN A 165 7.42 -7.68 3.10
C ASN A 165 6.40 -7.46 1.96
N THR A 166 6.01 -6.21 1.70
CA THR A 166 5.14 -5.88 0.56
C THR A 166 5.79 -6.30 -0.76
N ALA A 167 7.09 -6.04 -0.96
CA ALA A 167 7.81 -6.50 -2.15
C ALA A 167 7.78 -8.02 -2.36
N ALA A 168 7.80 -8.81 -1.28
CA ALA A 168 7.68 -10.26 -1.35
C ALA A 168 6.27 -10.70 -1.78
N ALA A 169 5.23 -10.01 -1.29
CA ALA A 169 3.85 -10.25 -1.67
C ALA A 169 3.65 -9.96 -3.17
N GLU A 170 4.05 -8.78 -3.62
CA GLU A 170 3.97 -8.39 -5.03
C GLU A 170 4.74 -9.33 -5.96
N TYR A 171 5.95 -9.75 -5.56
CA TYR A 171 6.72 -10.70 -6.35
C TYR A 171 5.99 -12.03 -6.51
N LYS A 172 5.33 -12.50 -5.46
CA LYS A 172 4.56 -13.73 -5.48
C LYS A 172 3.37 -13.66 -6.44
N GLU A 173 2.70 -12.51 -6.51
CA GLU A 173 1.61 -12.29 -7.45
C GLU A 173 2.11 -12.09 -8.89
N GLY A 174 3.24 -11.41 -9.02
CA GLY A 174 3.86 -11.07 -10.29
C GLY A 174 4.60 -12.23 -10.96
N VAL A 175 5.07 -13.26 -10.22
CA VAL A 175 5.98 -14.29 -10.74
C VAL A 175 5.52 -15.70 -10.37
N ALA A 176 5.40 -16.58 -11.35
CA ALA A 176 5.12 -17.99 -11.13
C ALA A 176 5.96 -18.89 -12.05
N GLY A 177 6.60 -19.91 -11.47
CA GLY A 177 7.39 -20.89 -12.23
C GLY A 177 8.52 -20.30 -13.06
N GLY A 178 9.16 -19.23 -12.56
CA GLY A 178 10.25 -18.54 -13.24
C GLY A 178 9.80 -17.68 -14.45
N ASN A 179 8.52 -17.31 -14.50
CA ASN A 179 7.97 -16.42 -15.53
C ASN A 179 7.16 -15.30 -14.87
N ILE A 180 7.17 -14.12 -15.48
CA ILE A 180 6.30 -13.03 -15.08
C ILE A 180 4.87 -13.37 -15.51
N THR A 181 3.94 -13.37 -14.57
CA THR A 181 2.50 -13.64 -14.75
C THR A 181 1.67 -12.36 -14.64
N SER A 182 2.13 -11.37 -13.86
CA SER A 182 1.63 -10.01 -13.85
C SER A 182 2.82 -9.06 -13.89
N GLU A 183 2.96 -8.30 -14.99
CA GLU A 183 4.05 -7.32 -15.15
C GLU A 183 3.92 -6.17 -14.15
N LEU A 184 2.68 -5.78 -13.81
CA LEU A 184 2.41 -4.69 -12.87
C LEU A 184 2.95 -5.04 -11.48
N GLU A 185 2.52 -6.16 -10.90
CA GLU A 185 2.90 -6.60 -9.55
C GLU A 185 4.41 -6.92 -9.46
N TYR A 186 4.97 -7.53 -10.52
CA TYR A 186 6.42 -7.73 -10.59
C TYR A 186 7.19 -6.40 -10.53
N GLN A 187 6.71 -5.38 -11.24
CA GLN A 187 7.31 -4.05 -11.23
C GLN A 187 7.13 -3.36 -9.87
N ASP A 188 5.98 -3.52 -9.22
CA ASP A 188 5.71 -2.99 -7.88
C ASP A 188 6.65 -3.60 -6.84
N GLY A 189 6.75 -4.92 -6.78
CA GLY A 189 7.71 -5.60 -5.92
C GLY A 189 9.15 -5.13 -6.14
N SER A 190 9.57 -4.99 -7.41
CA SER A 190 10.88 -4.46 -7.78
C SER A 190 11.09 -3.00 -7.34
N ALA A 191 10.04 -2.17 -7.41
CA ALA A 191 10.09 -0.78 -6.94
C ALA A 191 10.26 -0.71 -5.42
N PHE A 192 9.52 -1.53 -4.69
CA PHE A 192 9.57 -1.53 -3.22
C PHE A 192 10.91 -2.05 -2.68
N VAL A 193 11.54 -3.03 -3.35
CA VAL A 193 12.94 -3.40 -3.08
C VAL A 193 13.87 -2.20 -3.27
N ASN A 194 13.73 -1.45 -4.37
CA ASN A 194 14.57 -0.29 -4.65
C ASN A 194 14.35 0.83 -3.63
N ARG A 195 13.10 1.05 -3.19
CA ARG A 195 12.78 2.03 -2.13
C ARG A 195 13.39 1.61 -0.78
N ALA A 196 13.28 0.34 -0.42
CA ALA A 196 13.88 -0.22 0.80
C ALA A 196 15.41 -0.07 0.78
N ASP A 197 16.08 -0.41 -0.31
CA ASP A 197 17.53 -0.25 -0.48
C ASP A 197 17.95 1.23 -0.43
N SER A 198 17.21 2.11 -1.09
CA SER A 198 17.44 3.56 -1.04
C SER A 198 17.32 4.11 0.39
N LEU A 199 16.31 3.67 1.13
CA LEU A 199 16.13 4.08 2.52
C LEU A 199 17.23 3.53 3.42
N PHE A 200 17.67 2.28 3.21
CA PHE A 200 18.79 1.67 3.91
C PHE A 200 20.08 2.48 3.68
N ASN A 201 20.40 2.80 2.43
CA ASN A 201 21.61 3.55 2.07
C ASN A 201 21.60 4.99 2.64
N ASN A 202 20.44 5.58 2.85
CA ASN A 202 20.28 6.92 3.41
C ASN A 202 20.15 6.94 4.95
N THR A 203 19.97 5.78 5.58
CA THR A 203 19.82 5.68 7.03
C THR A 203 21.19 5.65 7.71
N GLN A 204 21.51 6.71 8.49
CA GLN A 204 22.73 6.76 9.27
C GLN A 204 22.64 5.82 10.48
N ASN A 205 23.78 5.22 10.83
CA ASN A 205 23.90 4.39 12.04
C ASN A 205 22.97 3.15 12.07
N VAL A 206 22.63 2.59 10.91
CA VAL A 206 21.96 1.29 10.84
C VAL A 206 22.74 0.24 11.61
N SER A 207 24.08 0.29 11.55
CA SER A 207 25.00 -0.53 12.33
C SER A 207 26.31 0.20 12.59
N ASN A 208 26.91 -0.06 13.74
CA ASN A 208 28.31 0.32 14.03
C ASN A 208 29.30 -0.76 13.53
N ASP A 209 28.81 -1.93 13.12
CA ASP A 209 29.63 -3.03 12.62
C ASP A 209 29.68 -3.00 11.08
N ILE A 210 30.85 -2.70 10.54
CA ILE A 210 31.08 -2.64 9.10
C ILE A 210 30.82 -3.98 8.41
N SER A 211 31.00 -5.09 9.12
CA SER A 211 30.74 -6.43 8.57
C SER A 211 29.23 -6.65 8.34
N VAL A 212 28.39 -6.16 9.25
CA VAL A 212 26.92 -6.20 9.11
C VAL A 212 26.46 -5.31 7.96
N ILE A 213 27.00 -4.10 7.84
CA ILE A 213 26.68 -3.20 6.72
C ILE A 213 27.04 -3.86 5.39
N THR A 214 28.26 -4.45 5.29
CA THR A 214 28.72 -5.12 4.07
C THR A 214 27.84 -6.33 3.72
N MET A 215 27.40 -7.09 4.73
CA MET A 215 26.47 -8.20 4.55
C MET A 215 25.12 -7.72 4.02
N LEU A 216 24.55 -6.69 4.63
CA LEU A 216 23.26 -6.12 4.20
C LEU A 216 23.30 -5.59 2.77
N LEU A 217 24.35 -4.85 2.39
CA LEU A 217 24.55 -4.39 1.01
C LEU A 217 24.61 -5.56 0.02
N THR A 218 25.29 -6.65 0.41
CA THR A 218 25.37 -7.85 -0.41
C THR A 218 24.01 -8.54 -0.52
N ASP A 219 23.25 -8.61 0.57
CA ASP A 219 21.93 -9.25 0.56
C ASP A 219 20.90 -8.42 -0.24
N PHE A 220 20.93 -7.09 -0.20
CA PHE A 220 20.13 -6.24 -1.09
C PHE A 220 20.48 -6.45 -2.57
N ALA A 221 21.77 -6.54 -2.91
CA ALA A 221 22.21 -6.86 -4.27
C ALA A 221 21.72 -8.25 -4.72
N ASN A 222 21.79 -9.26 -3.84
CA ASN A 222 21.29 -10.61 -4.10
C ASN A 222 19.76 -10.63 -4.26
N LEU A 223 19.03 -9.80 -3.51
CA LEU A 223 17.57 -9.67 -3.65
C LEU A 223 17.22 -9.10 -5.02
N THR A 224 17.86 -8.02 -5.43
CA THR A 224 17.69 -7.42 -6.75
C THR A 224 18.00 -8.44 -7.87
N ASP A 225 19.12 -9.19 -7.76
CA ASP A 225 19.46 -10.25 -8.72
C ASP A 225 18.41 -11.36 -8.77
N SER A 226 17.82 -11.70 -7.62
CA SER A 226 16.78 -12.72 -7.53
C SER A 226 15.49 -12.30 -8.24
N PHE A 227 15.09 -11.04 -8.12
CA PHE A 227 13.99 -10.45 -8.87
C PHE A 227 14.28 -10.48 -10.37
N GLN A 228 15.44 -9.98 -10.80
CA GLN A 228 15.82 -9.91 -12.22
C GLN A 228 15.92 -11.28 -12.89
N ASN A 229 16.32 -12.30 -12.15
CA ASN A 229 16.47 -13.67 -12.64
C ASN A 229 15.23 -14.54 -12.36
N LEU A 230 14.13 -13.97 -11.92
CA LEU A 230 12.85 -14.63 -11.65
C LEU A 230 13.03 -15.92 -10.81
N LYS A 231 13.79 -15.81 -9.71
CA LYS A 231 14.05 -16.92 -8.79
C LYS A 231 12.77 -17.37 -8.10
N ASP A 232 12.77 -18.62 -7.62
CA ASP A 232 11.65 -19.13 -6.84
C ASP A 232 11.35 -18.23 -5.64
N GLN A 233 10.08 -18.06 -5.29
CA GLN A 233 9.61 -17.27 -4.14
C GLN A 233 10.40 -17.57 -2.87
N ALA A 234 10.61 -18.86 -2.57
CA ALA A 234 11.37 -19.28 -1.39
C ALA A 234 12.80 -18.71 -1.31
N VAL A 235 13.44 -18.44 -2.45
CA VAL A 235 14.77 -17.79 -2.50
C VAL A 235 14.64 -16.32 -2.16
N VAL A 236 13.63 -15.64 -2.69
CA VAL A 236 13.33 -14.22 -2.40
C VAL A 236 13.03 -14.06 -0.91
N ASP A 237 12.14 -14.88 -0.35
CA ASP A 237 11.77 -14.85 1.06
C ASP A 237 12.98 -15.08 1.99
N GLN A 238 13.85 -16.04 1.65
CA GLN A 238 15.06 -16.31 2.44
C GLN A 238 16.02 -15.11 2.44
N ILE A 239 16.14 -14.38 1.34
CA ILE A 239 17.02 -13.21 1.28
C ILE A 239 16.40 -12.06 2.07
N ILE A 240 15.11 -11.82 1.94
CA ILE A 240 14.37 -10.81 2.73
C ILE A 240 14.51 -11.12 4.23
N GLN A 241 14.37 -12.38 4.63
CA GLN A 241 14.57 -12.79 6.01
C GLN A 241 16.00 -12.54 6.50
N LYS A 242 17.03 -12.77 5.67
CA LYS A 242 18.42 -12.43 6.03
C LYS A 242 18.61 -10.94 6.23
N ILE A 243 18.08 -10.09 5.33
CA ILE A 243 18.13 -8.64 5.46
C ILE A 243 17.44 -8.21 6.76
N THR A 244 16.23 -8.70 7.00
CA THR A 244 15.43 -8.38 8.19
C THR A 244 16.15 -8.77 9.48
N ASN A 245 16.76 -9.95 9.53
CA ASN A 245 17.55 -10.40 10.67
C ASN A 245 18.83 -9.56 10.85
N GLY A 246 19.52 -9.22 9.77
CA GLY A 246 20.70 -8.35 9.81
C GLY A 246 20.38 -6.94 10.34
N LEU A 247 19.22 -6.40 9.98
CA LEU A 247 18.72 -5.11 10.49
C LEU A 247 18.36 -5.16 11.99
N ASN A 248 18.03 -6.32 12.54
CA ASN A 248 17.73 -6.49 13.97
C ASN A 248 18.96 -6.55 14.87
N THR A 249 20.14 -6.91 14.35
CA THR A 249 21.34 -7.14 15.17
C THR A 249 21.94 -5.86 15.79
N ASN A 250 21.42 -4.68 15.46
CA ASN A 250 21.98 -3.39 15.89
C ASN A 250 21.19 -2.62 16.93
N GLY A 251 20.08 -3.10 17.36
CA GLY A 251 19.27 -2.50 18.42
C GLY A 251 19.29 -3.29 19.71
N THR A 252 20.42 -3.56 20.32
CA THR A 252 20.58 -3.83 21.76
C THR A 252 21.60 -4.91 22.06
N SER A 253 22.74 -4.50 22.56
CA SER A 253 23.44 -5.23 23.59
C SER A 253 22.66 -4.97 24.91
N THR A 254 21.56 -5.65 25.10
CA THR A 254 20.96 -5.89 26.42
C THR A 254 20.21 -7.21 26.38
N THR A 255 20.76 -8.17 27.13
CA THR A 255 20.12 -9.39 27.57
C THR A 255 18.70 -9.12 28.05
N ALA A 256 17.73 -9.51 27.27
CA ALA A 256 16.40 -9.92 27.73
C ALA A 256 15.81 -10.86 26.67
N GLU A 257 15.62 -12.12 27.06
CA GLU A 257 14.70 -13.02 26.41
C GLU A 257 13.33 -12.34 26.33
N GLY A 258 13.00 -11.80 25.17
CA GLY A 258 11.69 -11.34 24.77
C GLY A 258 11.54 -11.77 23.33
N ALA A 259 10.70 -12.78 23.08
CA ALA A 259 10.33 -13.21 21.77
C ALA A 259 10.02 -11.98 20.91
N ALA A 260 10.73 -11.82 19.79
CA ALA A 260 10.25 -10.97 18.71
C ALA A 260 8.87 -11.56 18.36
N ASP A 261 7.83 -10.74 18.50
CA ASP A 261 6.47 -11.06 18.07
C ASP A 261 6.53 -11.18 16.55
N THR A 262 6.87 -12.35 16.06
CA THR A 262 6.63 -12.72 14.68
C THR A 262 5.12 -12.87 14.60
N GLN A 263 4.44 -11.87 14.03
CA GLN A 263 3.00 -11.98 13.77
C GLN A 263 2.76 -13.27 13.02
N THR A 264 1.96 -14.13 13.61
CA THR A 264 1.57 -15.40 12.98
C THR A 264 0.42 -15.14 12.01
N SER A 265 0.20 -16.03 11.05
CA SER A 265 -0.99 -15.95 10.18
C SER A 265 -2.29 -15.84 11.00
N GLN A 266 -2.32 -16.37 12.24
CA GLN A 266 -3.47 -16.26 13.14
C GLN A 266 -3.60 -14.84 13.71
N ASP A 267 -2.51 -14.13 13.97
CA ASP A 267 -2.52 -12.75 14.45
C ASP A 267 -3.02 -11.80 13.34
N PHE A 268 -2.57 -12.00 12.10
CA PHE A 268 -3.11 -11.27 10.94
C PHE A 268 -4.62 -11.52 10.77
N ILE A 269 -5.07 -12.77 10.85
CA ILE A 269 -6.51 -13.11 10.78
C ILE A 269 -7.30 -12.40 11.89
N ALA A 270 -6.78 -12.34 13.11
CA ALA A 270 -7.42 -11.64 14.21
C ALA A 270 -7.51 -10.13 13.94
N THR A 271 -6.45 -9.53 13.40
CA THR A 271 -6.40 -8.10 13.02
C THR A 271 -7.40 -7.80 11.91
N ILE A 272 -7.46 -8.62 10.85
CA ILE A 272 -8.44 -8.47 9.75
C ILE A 272 -9.86 -8.44 10.30
N ARG A 273 -10.21 -9.35 11.21
CA ARG A 273 -11.56 -9.39 11.81
C ARG A 273 -11.89 -8.12 12.59
N GLY A 274 -10.91 -7.58 13.31
CA GLY A 274 -11.03 -6.28 14.00
C GLY A 274 -11.33 -5.15 13.02
N LEU A 275 -10.50 -5.01 11.99
CA LEU A 275 -10.65 -3.99 10.94
C LEU A 275 -12.01 -4.09 10.22
N LEU A 276 -12.48 -5.31 9.92
CA LEU A 276 -13.78 -5.51 9.28
C LEU A 276 -14.96 -5.07 10.17
N ASN A 277 -14.88 -5.25 11.48
CA ASN A 277 -15.88 -4.72 12.42
C ASN A 277 -15.89 -3.19 12.42
N ASP A 278 -14.69 -2.59 12.35
CA ASP A 278 -14.54 -1.14 12.28
C ASP A 278 -15.00 -0.58 10.94
N VAL A 279 -14.85 -1.30 9.81
CA VAL A 279 -15.47 -0.96 8.51
C VAL A 279 -16.96 -0.81 8.65
N VAL A 280 -17.65 -1.76 9.29
CA VAL A 280 -19.10 -1.68 9.50
C VAL A 280 -19.46 -0.46 10.32
N THR A 281 -18.71 -0.19 11.38
CA THR A 281 -18.95 0.94 12.29
C THR A 281 -18.78 2.28 11.57
N ALA A 282 -17.69 2.45 10.83
CA ALA A 282 -17.41 3.64 10.06
C ALA A 282 -18.47 3.85 8.95
N TYR A 283 -18.81 2.79 8.24
CA TYR A 283 -19.81 2.85 7.17
C TYR A 283 -21.21 3.21 7.69
N GLN A 284 -21.61 2.66 8.85
CA GLN A 284 -22.88 3.02 9.53
C GLN A 284 -22.91 4.47 9.99
N SER A 285 -21.75 5.03 10.36
CA SER A 285 -21.59 6.44 10.73
C SER A 285 -21.52 7.37 9.51
N ASN A 286 -21.71 6.83 8.30
CA ASN A 286 -21.57 7.53 7.02
C ASN A 286 -20.15 8.08 6.76
N ASP A 287 -19.15 7.53 7.44
CA ASP A 287 -17.73 7.82 7.21
C ASP A 287 -17.13 6.78 6.23
N LYS A 288 -17.40 7.02 4.94
CA LYS A 288 -16.96 6.12 3.87
C LYS A 288 -15.48 6.16 3.63
N ILE A 289 -14.84 7.32 3.87
CA ILE A 289 -13.40 7.47 3.73
C ILE A 289 -12.73 6.53 4.73
N LYS A 290 -13.15 6.60 6.01
CA LYS A 290 -12.64 5.70 7.05
C LYS A 290 -12.98 4.24 6.79
N ALA A 291 -14.18 3.94 6.28
CA ALA A 291 -14.56 2.57 5.94
C ALA A 291 -13.67 2.00 4.83
N LYS A 292 -13.36 2.80 3.80
CA LYS A 292 -12.46 2.39 2.70
C LYS A 292 -11.02 2.21 3.17
N GLU A 293 -10.50 3.12 3.99
CA GLU A 293 -9.19 3.01 4.62
C GLU A 293 -9.06 1.69 5.41
N LEU A 294 -10.03 1.38 6.27
CA LEU A 294 -10.04 0.16 7.07
C LEU A 294 -10.15 -1.12 6.22
N ALA A 295 -10.96 -1.08 5.15
CA ALA A 295 -11.05 -2.19 4.20
C ALA A 295 -9.73 -2.41 3.45
N THR A 296 -9.05 -1.32 3.08
CA THR A 296 -7.75 -1.37 2.40
C THR A 296 -6.68 -1.91 3.35
N ALA A 297 -6.63 -1.44 4.60
CA ALA A 297 -5.71 -1.96 5.62
C ALA A 297 -5.98 -3.44 5.94
N ALA A 298 -7.24 -3.89 5.91
CA ALA A 298 -7.58 -5.30 6.11
C ALA A 298 -7.01 -6.19 5.00
N TYR A 299 -6.92 -5.68 3.78
CA TYR A 299 -6.32 -6.38 2.64
C TYR A 299 -4.80 -6.20 2.61
N LEU A 300 -4.30 -4.99 2.32
CA LEU A 300 -2.88 -4.72 2.06
C LEU A 300 -1.98 -4.95 3.28
N ASP A 301 -2.41 -4.51 4.46
CA ASP A 301 -1.57 -4.57 5.66
C ASP A 301 -1.71 -5.91 6.42
N ASN A 302 -2.62 -6.80 5.98
CA ASN A 302 -2.91 -8.02 6.74
C ASN A 302 -3.21 -9.24 5.88
N PHE A 303 -4.14 -9.18 4.92
CA PHE A 303 -4.56 -10.38 4.18
C PHE A 303 -3.47 -10.86 3.22
N GLU A 304 -2.77 -9.96 2.55
CA GLU A 304 -1.64 -10.28 1.65
C GLU A 304 -0.58 -11.15 2.36
N TYR A 305 -0.30 -10.87 3.64
CA TYR A 305 0.68 -11.66 4.41
C TYR A 305 0.24 -13.10 4.69
N ILE A 306 -1.05 -13.39 4.61
CA ILE A 306 -1.57 -14.75 4.83
C ILE A 306 -1.92 -15.48 3.54
N GLU A 307 -1.95 -14.84 2.41
CA GLU A 307 -2.33 -15.44 1.11
C GLU A 307 -1.49 -16.68 0.78
N ALA A 308 -0.16 -16.57 0.91
CA ALA A 308 0.73 -17.71 0.72
C ALA A 308 0.43 -18.89 1.64
N PRO A 309 0.39 -18.65 2.95
CA PRO A 309 0.11 -19.69 3.93
C PRO A 309 -1.21 -20.41 3.78
N ILE A 310 -2.28 -19.72 3.33
CA ILE A 310 -3.63 -20.29 3.27
C ILE A 310 -3.95 -21.05 1.97
N GLY A 311 -3.06 -20.96 1.00
CA GLY A 311 -3.17 -21.65 -0.29
C GLY A 311 -4.10 -20.95 -1.29
N LYS A 312 -3.79 -21.15 -2.57
CA LYS A 312 -4.34 -20.39 -3.72
C LYS A 312 -5.86 -20.22 -3.73
N ALA A 313 -6.62 -21.25 -3.43
CA ALA A 313 -8.09 -21.20 -3.53
C ALA A 313 -8.73 -20.29 -2.45
N LEU A 314 -8.14 -20.20 -1.25
CA LEU A 314 -8.62 -19.31 -0.19
C LEU A 314 -8.10 -17.90 -0.40
N SER A 315 -6.87 -17.75 -0.89
CA SER A 315 -6.27 -16.47 -1.29
C SER A 315 -7.11 -15.78 -2.35
N GLU A 316 -7.31 -16.37 -3.52
CA GLU A 316 -8.12 -15.80 -4.62
C GLU A 316 -9.55 -15.42 -4.17
N LYS A 317 -10.15 -16.24 -3.31
CA LYS A 317 -11.49 -15.95 -2.80
C LYS A 317 -11.50 -14.80 -1.80
N GLY A 318 -10.50 -14.73 -0.93
CA GLY A 318 -10.34 -13.65 0.05
C GLY A 318 -10.07 -12.32 -0.64
N GLU A 319 -9.15 -12.30 -1.59
CA GLU A 319 -8.85 -11.13 -2.42
C GLU A 319 -10.11 -10.59 -3.10
N SER A 320 -10.84 -11.43 -3.84
CA SER A 320 -12.06 -11.01 -4.53
C SER A 320 -13.13 -10.42 -3.59
N LEU A 321 -13.21 -10.90 -2.35
CA LEU A 321 -14.17 -10.38 -1.38
C LEU A 321 -13.69 -9.11 -0.67
N LEU A 322 -12.41 -9.03 -0.30
CA LEU A 322 -11.81 -7.93 0.44
C LEU A 322 -11.41 -6.78 -0.49
N ARG A 323 -10.58 -7.06 -1.49
CA ARG A 323 -10.00 -6.06 -2.39
C ARG A 323 -11.02 -5.51 -3.37
N GLU A 324 -11.78 -6.40 -4.03
CA GLU A 324 -12.69 -5.99 -5.09
C GLU A 324 -14.08 -5.64 -4.54
N LYS A 325 -14.81 -6.65 -4.05
CA LYS A 325 -16.23 -6.51 -3.73
C LYS A 325 -16.51 -5.55 -2.57
N LEU A 326 -15.74 -5.61 -1.48
CA LEU A 326 -15.98 -4.75 -0.31
C LEU A 326 -15.74 -3.28 -0.66
N ARG A 327 -14.70 -2.98 -1.41
CA ARG A 327 -14.38 -1.62 -1.86
C ARG A 327 -15.41 -1.09 -2.85
N GLU A 328 -15.80 -1.92 -3.84
CA GLU A 328 -16.87 -1.58 -4.78
C GLU A 328 -18.20 -1.27 -4.06
N GLN A 329 -18.54 -2.04 -3.04
CA GLN A 329 -19.75 -1.81 -2.23
C GLN A 329 -19.69 -0.49 -1.45
N ILE A 330 -18.53 -0.14 -0.87
CA ILE A 330 -18.34 1.12 -0.14
C ILE A 330 -18.45 2.30 -1.11
N ASP A 331 -17.80 2.26 -2.24
CA ASP A 331 -17.79 3.30 -3.27
C ASP A 331 -19.17 3.43 -3.94
N GLY A 332 -19.82 2.30 -4.23
CA GLY A 332 -21.13 2.20 -4.85
C GLY A 332 -22.32 2.53 -3.95
N ASN A 333 -22.09 2.89 -2.68
CA ASN A 333 -23.15 3.16 -1.70
C ASN A 333 -24.09 1.97 -1.42
N ALA A 334 -23.54 0.76 -1.32
CA ALA A 334 -24.30 -0.41 -0.94
C ALA A 334 -24.98 -0.23 0.42
N SER A 335 -26.03 -0.99 0.67
CA SER A 335 -26.67 -0.98 1.99
C SER A 335 -25.74 -1.56 3.07
N VAL A 336 -25.91 -1.13 4.31
CA VAL A 336 -25.17 -1.68 5.46
C VAL A 336 -25.33 -3.20 5.55
N ASP A 337 -26.48 -3.74 5.17
CA ASP A 337 -26.74 -5.17 5.21
C ASP A 337 -25.96 -5.91 4.12
N GLU A 338 -25.75 -5.32 2.94
CA GLU A 338 -24.88 -5.88 1.89
C GLU A 338 -23.42 -5.88 2.31
N ILE A 339 -22.92 -4.80 2.95
CA ILE A 339 -21.59 -4.74 3.55
C ILE A 339 -21.42 -5.84 4.60
N ARG A 340 -22.36 -5.97 5.53
CA ARG A 340 -22.31 -7.01 6.56
C ARG A 340 -22.33 -8.41 5.99
N GLN A 341 -23.14 -8.65 4.94
CA GLN A 341 -23.19 -9.96 4.29
C GLN A 341 -21.84 -10.30 3.65
N ASN A 342 -21.20 -9.36 2.97
CA ASN A 342 -19.88 -9.57 2.39
C ASN A 342 -18.84 -9.84 3.49
N ILE A 343 -18.86 -9.06 4.57
CA ILE A 343 -17.96 -9.29 5.72
C ILE A 343 -18.18 -10.67 6.35
N ALA A 344 -19.42 -11.15 6.39
CA ALA A 344 -19.70 -12.52 6.84
C ALA A 344 -19.09 -13.56 5.89
N ASP A 345 -19.12 -13.33 4.58
CA ASP A 345 -18.51 -14.20 3.59
C ASP A 345 -16.97 -14.18 3.71
N ILE A 346 -16.37 -13.00 3.96
CA ILE A 346 -14.93 -12.87 4.24
C ILE A 346 -14.57 -13.64 5.52
N ASN A 347 -15.31 -13.44 6.61
CA ASN A 347 -15.06 -14.16 7.86
C ASN A 347 -15.10 -15.68 7.69
N LYS A 348 -15.94 -16.17 6.79
CA LYS A 348 -15.96 -17.61 6.46
C LYS A 348 -14.66 -18.03 5.75
N VAL A 349 -14.12 -17.22 4.84
CA VAL A 349 -12.81 -17.51 4.24
C VAL A 349 -11.72 -17.54 5.32
N LEU A 350 -11.75 -16.59 6.26
CA LEU A 350 -10.80 -16.57 7.39
C LEU A 350 -10.94 -17.80 8.31
N ASP A 351 -12.16 -18.30 8.55
CA ASP A 351 -12.38 -19.55 9.30
C ASP A 351 -11.81 -20.77 8.57
N ASP A 352 -12.07 -20.84 7.26
CA ASP A 352 -11.53 -21.88 6.39
C ASP A 352 -9.99 -21.81 6.34
N SER A 353 -9.42 -20.60 6.36
CA SER A 353 -7.98 -20.34 6.41
C SER A 353 -7.34 -20.83 7.71
N VAL A 354 -7.96 -20.56 8.86
CA VAL A 354 -7.50 -21.10 10.15
C VAL A 354 -7.48 -22.62 10.12
N THR A 355 -8.53 -23.25 9.58
CA THR A 355 -8.63 -24.70 9.46
C THR A 355 -7.54 -25.27 8.54
N TYR A 356 -7.27 -24.59 7.43
CA TYR A 356 -6.23 -24.98 6.49
C TYR A 356 -4.84 -24.91 7.14
N LEU A 357 -4.51 -23.80 7.83
CA LEU A 357 -3.24 -23.62 8.53
C LEU A 357 -3.01 -24.67 9.62
N GLN A 358 -4.06 -25.05 10.36
CA GLN A 358 -3.99 -26.11 11.37
C GLN A 358 -3.73 -27.49 10.75
N SER A 359 -4.24 -27.74 9.55
CA SER A 359 -4.09 -28.98 8.82
C SER A 359 -2.79 -29.09 8.04
N ASN A 360 -2.14 -27.95 7.77
CA ASN A 360 -0.89 -27.83 7.01
C ASN A 360 0.09 -26.95 7.80
N PRO A 361 0.63 -27.44 8.94
CA PRO A 361 1.61 -26.67 9.70
C PRO A 361 2.84 -26.41 8.85
N GLN A 362 3.26 -25.15 8.80
CA GLN A 362 4.39 -24.65 8.02
C GLN A 362 5.70 -24.84 8.76
#